data_840916573cc295033f2ae5e4f725355d
#
_entry.id   840916573cc295033f2ae5e4f725355d
#
_cell.length_a   1.000
_cell.length_b   1.000
_cell.length_c   1.000
_cell.angle_alpha   90.00
_cell.angle_beta   90.00
_cell.angle_gamma   90.00
#
_symmetry.space_group_name_H-M   'P 1'
#
loop_
_entity.id
_entity.type
_entity.pdbx_description
1 polymer ?
#
loop_
_entity_poly.entity_id
_entity_poly.type
_entity_poly.pdbx_seq_one_letter_code
_entity_poly.pdbx_strand_id
1 'polypeptide(L)'
;MKVLIIGSGGREHALAWKCAQDDIVKHVFVCPGNAGTHLEDKVSNIELNLNEFSSIEKFCLEEKVELVIIGPEQPLVDGLTDFLQSKNIKTFGPSKNAAQLEGSKTFSKDFFVKYNIPTAEYKSFDNFESSIEYLNEISFPTVVKADGLAAGKGVIICQNSEEAIKALDSIFNDKAFGTAGNRVVIEEFLEGEEASFIAVVSKDKICLLYTSPSPRDKHR
;
A
#
# COMPACT_ATOMS: atom_id res chain seq x y z
N MET A 1 24.16 -0.01 14.27
CA MET A 1 23.29 1.04 13.70
C MET A 1 21.99 1.16 14.49
N LYS A 2 21.32 2.33 14.47
CA LYS A 2 19.94 2.50 14.95
C LYS A 2 19.00 2.54 13.77
N VAL A 3 17.86 1.87 13.86
CA VAL A 3 16.84 1.76 12.81
C VAL A 3 15.52 2.34 13.33
N LEU A 4 14.80 3.08 12.51
CA LEU A 4 13.42 3.48 12.78
C LEU A 4 12.50 2.77 11.79
N ILE A 5 11.45 2.11 12.29
CA ILE A 5 10.41 1.48 11.47
C ILE A 5 9.11 2.24 11.68
N ILE A 6 8.54 2.73 10.59
CA ILE A 6 7.22 3.37 10.60
C ILE A 6 6.15 2.30 10.38
N GLY A 7 5.17 2.25 11.27
CA GLY A 7 4.01 1.36 11.19
C GLY A 7 3.71 0.61 12.48
N SER A 8 2.62 -0.17 12.48
CA SER A 8 2.11 -0.87 13.67
C SER A 8 1.60 -2.28 13.39
N GLY A 9 1.66 -2.74 12.14
CA GLY A 9 1.15 -4.05 11.74
C GLY A 9 2.10 -5.20 12.02
N GLY A 10 1.64 -6.43 11.72
CA GLY A 10 2.48 -7.63 11.84
C GLY A 10 3.68 -7.62 10.89
N ARG A 11 3.57 -6.96 9.74
CA ARG A 11 4.67 -6.75 8.80
C ARG A 11 5.79 -5.93 9.42
N GLU A 12 5.46 -4.81 10.04
CA GLU A 12 6.43 -3.95 10.72
C GLU A 12 7.01 -4.63 11.96
N HIS A 13 6.22 -5.43 12.69
CA HIS A 13 6.73 -6.24 13.79
C HIS A 13 7.76 -7.26 13.31
N ALA A 14 7.48 -8.00 12.23
CA ALA A 14 8.43 -8.96 11.68
C ALA A 14 9.73 -8.30 11.20
N LEU A 15 9.64 -7.11 10.60
CA LEU A 15 10.80 -6.31 10.21
C LEU A 15 11.62 -5.87 11.43
N ALA A 16 10.97 -5.40 12.51
CA ALA A 16 11.62 -4.99 13.74
C ALA A 16 12.36 -6.15 14.41
N TRP A 17 11.66 -7.28 14.57
CA TRP A 17 12.22 -8.51 15.09
C TRP A 17 13.44 -8.97 14.30
N LYS A 18 13.33 -8.96 12.95
CA LYS A 18 14.43 -9.38 12.08
C LYS A 18 15.63 -8.44 12.14
N CYS A 19 15.40 -7.13 12.13
CA CYS A 19 16.46 -6.13 12.29
C CYS A 19 17.18 -6.27 13.63
N ALA A 20 16.43 -6.50 14.73
CA ALA A 20 16.98 -6.62 16.07
C ALA A 20 17.92 -7.81 16.26
N GLN A 21 17.79 -8.86 15.44
CA GLN A 21 18.65 -10.05 15.48
C GLN A 21 20.05 -9.81 14.90
N ASP A 22 20.25 -8.75 14.12
CA ASP A 22 21.54 -8.47 13.52
C ASP A 22 22.47 -7.76 14.50
N ASP A 23 23.73 -8.22 14.60
CA ASP A 23 24.72 -7.68 15.54
C ASP A 23 25.11 -6.23 15.24
N ILE A 24 24.99 -5.79 13.99
CA ILE A 24 25.23 -4.38 13.61
C ILE A 24 24.12 -3.45 14.09
N VAL A 25 22.91 -3.97 14.39
CA VAL A 25 21.78 -3.20 14.90
C VAL A 25 21.84 -3.12 16.41
N LYS A 26 22.03 -1.90 16.91
CA LYS A 26 22.09 -1.62 18.34
C LYS A 26 20.72 -1.40 18.94
N HIS A 27 19.80 -0.81 18.16
CA HIS A 27 18.45 -0.50 18.61
C HIS A 27 17.51 -0.30 17.42
N VAL A 28 16.25 -0.69 17.60
CA VAL A 28 15.15 -0.48 16.66
C VAL A 28 14.05 0.31 17.34
N PHE A 29 13.70 1.45 16.78
CA PHE A 29 12.51 2.21 17.16
C PHE A 29 11.37 1.83 16.23
N VAL A 30 10.15 1.68 16.75
CA VAL A 30 8.95 1.41 15.94
C VAL A 30 7.88 2.46 16.24
N CYS A 31 7.35 3.11 15.22
CA CYS A 31 6.40 4.21 15.36
C CYS A 31 5.09 3.94 14.60
N PRO A 32 3.96 3.83 15.28
CA PRO A 32 3.79 3.80 16.74
C PRO A 32 4.13 2.43 17.35
N GLY A 33 4.34 1.37 16.56
CA GLY A 33 4.51 0.01 17.03
C GLY A 33 3.20 -0.64 17.52
N ASN A 34 3.33 -1.75 18.22
CA ASN A 34 2.21 -2.50 18.79
C ASN A 34 2.66 -3.23 20.07
N ALA A 35 1.74 -3.98 20.69
CA ALA A 35 2.05 -4.73 21.93
C ALA A 35 3.15 -5.80 21.71
N GLY A 36 3.21 -6.42 20.52
CA GLY A 36 4.24 -7.41 20.20
C GLY A 36 5.63 -6.78 20.05
N THR A 37 5.74 -5.66 19.33
CA THR A 37 7.02 -4.95 19.17
C THR A 37 7.59 -4.44 20.50
N HIS A 38 6.72 -4.14 21.47
CA HIS A 38 7.14 -3.72 22.81
C HIS A 38 7.86 -4.83 23.59
N LEU A 39 7.62 -6.08 23.24
CA LEU A 39 8.19 -7.25 23.95
C LEU A 39 9.50 -7.74 23.32
N GLU A 40 9.89 -7.20 22.17
CA GLU A 40 11.10 -7.63 21.48
C GLU A 40 12.37 -6.99 22.08
N ASP A 41 13.42 -7.81 22.16
CA ASP A 41 14.74 -7.33 22.60
C ASP A 41 15.29 -6.28 21.64
N LYS A 42 15.96 -5.25 22.15
CA LYS A 42 16.50 -4.10 21.41
C LYS A 42 15.45 -3.27 20.66
N VAL A 43 14.15 -3.46 20.91
CA VAL A 43 13.06 -2.73 20.24
C VAL A 43 12.35 -1.82 21.24
N SER A 44 12.00 -0.61 20.81
CA SER A 44 11.18 0.33 21.57
C SER A 44 10.11 0.96 20.70
N ASN A 45 8.88 0.96 21.22
CA ASN A 45 7.80 1.74 20.60
C ASN A 45 7.96 3.23 20.94
N ILE A 46 7.71 4.08 19.97
CA ILE A 46 7.73 5.53 20.11
C ILE A 46 6.49 6.13 19.47
N GLU A 47 6.09 7.30 19.94
CA GLU A 47 4.98 8.06 19.37
C GLU A 47 5.50 9.31 18.68
N LEU A 48 5.23 9.43 17.38
CA LEU A 48 5.50 10.63 16.57
C LEU A 48 4.24 10.98 15.78
N ASN A 49 4.08 12.25 15.48
CA ASN A 49 3.05 12.69 14.54
C ASN A 49 3.48 12.35 13.10
N LEU A 50 2.97 11.26 12.55
CA LEU A 50 3.32 10.81 11.19
C LEU A 50 2.81 11.74 10.08
N ASN A 51 1.87 12.65 10.38
CA ASN A 51 1.40 13.67 9.44
C ASN A 51 2.35 14.88 9.39
N GLU A 52 3.29 14.97 10.32
CA GLU A 52 4.28 16.04 10.39
C GLU A 52 5.69 15.46 10.18
N PHE A 53 6.15 15.44 8.94
CA PHE A 53 7.42 14.83 8.57
C PHE A 53 8.64 15.44 9.28
N SER A 54 8.55 16.71 9.68
CA SER A 54 9.58 17.39 10.49
C SER A 54 9.76 16.77 11.86
N SER A 55 8.71 16.20 12.45
CA SER A 55 8.83 15.49 13.74
C SER A 55 9.64 14.22 13.61
N ILE A 56 9.50 13.52 12.48
CA ILE A 56 10.26 12.30 12.16
C ILE A 56 11.73 12.66 11.89
N GLU A 57 11.98 13.71 11.09
CA GLU A 57 13.33 14.24 10.85
C GLU A 57 14.05 14.58 12.15
N LYS A 58 13.39 15.36 13.00
CA LYS A 58 13.94 15.78 14.30
C LYS A 58 14.33 14.57 15.15
N PHE A 59 13.43 13.60 15.29
CA PHE A 59 13.71 12.36 16.02
C PHE A 59 14.92 11.60 15.43
N CYS A 60 14.97 11.47 14.11
CA CYS A 60 16.08 10.79 13.44
C CYS A 60 17.43 11.45 13.74
N LEU A 61 17.46 12.78 13.77
CA LEU A 61 18.70 13.54 14.08
C LEU A 61 19.10 13.41 15.56
N GLU A 62 18.15 13.56 16.49
CA GLU A 62 18.38 13.48 17.93
C GLU A 62 18.87 12.07 18.34
N GLU A 63 18.22 11.04 17.83
CA GLU A 63 18.54 9.63 18.14
C GLU A 63 19.67 9.06 17.25
N LYS A 64 20.13 9.81 16.26
CA LYS A 64 21.13 9.36 15.28
C LYS A 64 20.68 8.08 14.56
N VAL A 65 19.44 8.08 14.07
CA VAL A 65 18.90 7.00 13.26
C VAL A 65 19.66 6.92 11.93
N GLU A 66 20.15 5.75 11.57
CA GLU A 66 20.97 5.53 10.38
C GLU A 66 20.17 4.94 9.21
N LEU A 67 18.98 4.38 9.48
CA LEU A 67 18.07 3.83 8.48
C LEU A 67 16.61 3.99 8.93
N VAL A 68 15.76 4.51 8.07
CA VAL A 68 14.30 4.51 8.26
C VAL A 68 13.68 3.50 7.30
N ILE A 69 12.79 2.64 7.81
CA ILE A 69 11.99 1.70 7.02
C ILE A 69 10.52 2.12 7.13
N ILE A 70 9.87 2.35 6.00
CA ILE A 70 8.47 2.79 5.95
C ILE A 70 7.60 1.59 5.53
N GLY A 71 6.78 1.09 6.45
CA GLY A 71 5.91 -0.07 6.21
C GLY A 71 4.57 0.27 5.57
N PRO A 72 3.80 1.25 6.09
CA PRO A 72 2.46 1.56 5.58
C PRO A 72 2.51 2.39 4.29
N GLU A 73 1.47 2.21 3.49
CA GLU A 73 1.34 2.80 2.15
C GLU A 73 1.12 4.32 2.20
N GLN A 74 0.34 4.82 3.17
CA GLN A 74 -0.05 6.24 3.23
C GLN A 74 1.15 7.19 3.35
N PRO A 75 2.11 7.01 4.28
CA PRO A 75 3.29 7.87 4.35
C PRO A 75 4.15 7.83 3.07
N LEU A 76 4.16 6.71 2.35
CA LEU A 76 4.87 6.57 1.08
C LEU A 76 4.22 7.42 -0.01
N VAL A 77 2.90 7.33 -0.14
CA VAL A 77 2.10 8.13 -1.08
C VAL A 77 2.18 9.62 -0.77
N ASP A 78 2.23 9.98 0.52
CA ASP A 78 2.39 11.36 0.96
C ASP A 78 3.80 11.91 0.70
N GLY A 79 4.81 11.04 0.51
CA GLY A 79 6.17 11.41 0.09
C GLY A 79 7.20 11.45 1.22
N LEU A 80 6.97 10.73 2.31
CA LEU A 80 7.91 10.66 3.44
C LEU A 80 9.30 10.20 3.02
N THR A 81 9.40 9.26 2.07
CA THR A 81 10.69 8.79 1.53
C THR A 81 11.49 9.95 0.91
N ASP A 82 10.86 10.69 0.00
CA ASP A 82 11.51 11.81 -0.70
C ASP A 82 11.90 12.91 0.29
N PHE A 83 11.04 13.20 1.27
CA PHE A 83 11.33 14.19 2.31
C PHE A 83 12.58 13.79 3.12
N LEU A 84 12.63 12.57 3.66
CA LEU A 84 13.76 12.12 4.50
C LEU A 84 15.06 12.02 3.69
N GLN A 85 14.98 11.54 2.45
CA GLN A 85 16.15 11.49 1.57
C GLN A 85 16.70 12.89 1.23
N SER A 86 15.83 13.89 1.07
CA SER A 86 16.24 15.30 0.88
C SER A 86 17.03 15.86 2.08
N LYS A 87 16.83 15.24 3.25
CA LYS A 87 17.54 15.56 4.52
C LYS A 87 18.76 14.66 4.77
N ASN A 88 19.19 13.89 3.77
CA ASN A 88 20.28 12.92 3.86
C ASN A 88 20.04 11.78 4.89
N ILE A 89 18.78 11.49 5.22
CA ILE A 89 18.42 10.35 6.06
C ILE A 89 18.17 9.15 5.14
N LYS A 90 18.92 8.08 5.34
CA LYS A 90 18.75 6.85 4.56
C LYS A 90 17.39 6.24 4.83
N THR A 91 16.64 5.97 3.77
CA THR A 91 15.26 5.50 3.86
C THR A 91 15.03 4.34 2.91
N PHE A 92 14.44 3.26 3.42
CA PHE A 92 13.94 2.15 2.64
C PHE A 92 12.43 2.33 2.43
N GLY A 93 12.06 2.59 1.20
CA GLY A 93 10.69 2.83 0.73
C GLY A 93 10.72 3.41 -0.68
N PRO A 94 9.66 3.22 -1.48
CA PRO A 94 9.54 3.84 -2.80
C PRO A 94 9.43 5.36 -2.67
N SER A 95 9.83 6.07 -3.73
CA SER A 95 9.54 7.50 -3.86
C SER A 95 8.04 7.75 -3.95
N LYS A 96 7.61 8.99 -3.72
CA LYS A 96 6.19 9.40 -3.89
C LYS A 96 5.62 8.98 -5.25
N ASN A 97 6.40 9.16 -6.32
CA ASN A 97 5.98 8.77 -7.66
C ASN A 97 5.83 7.24 -7.80
N ALA A 98 6.78 6.47 -7.28
CA ALA A 98 6.70 5.01 -7.34
C ALA A 98 5.59 4.46 -6.44
N ALA A 99 5.31 5.10 -5.30
CA ALA A 99 4.23 4.74 -4.40
C ALA A 99 2.82 4.90 -5.03
N GLN A 100 2.69 5.68 -6.13
CA GLN A 100 1.44 5.77 -6.88
C GLN A 100 0.99 4.42 -7.48
N LEU A 101 1.90 3.49 -7.71
CA LEU A 101 1.54 2.12 -8.14
C LEU A 101 0.64 1.40 -7.12
N GLU A 102 0.69 1.76 -5.85
CA GLU A 102 -0.24 1.29 -4.82
C GLU A 102 -1.30 2.35 -4.49
N GLY A 103 -0.93 3.63 -4.55
CA GLY A 103 -1.77 4.77 -4.15
C GLY A 103 -2.93 5.07 -5.07
N SER A 104 -2.85 4.70 -6.37
CA SER A 104 -3.90 4.90 -7.37
C SER A 104 -3.99 3.73 -8.33
N LYS A 105 -5.15 3.08 -8.35
CA LYS A 105 -5.41 1.94 -9.26
C LYS A 105 -5.43 2.38 -10.71
N THR A 106 -5.97 3.55 -10.99
CA THR A 106 -5.95 4.14 -12.34
C THR A 106 -4.52 4.35 -12.81
N PHE A 107 -3.68 4.98 -11.98
CA PHE A 107 -2.27 5.16 -12.31
C PHE A 107 -1.56 3.83 -12.58
N SER A 108 -1.79 2.81 -11.74
CA SER A 108 -1.20 1.49 -11.93
C SER A 108 -1.65 0.84 -13.23
N LYS A 109 -2.92 0.92 -13.55
CA LYS A 109 -3.48 0.36 -14.79
C LYS A 109 -2.92 1.05 -16.02
N ASP A 110 -2.89 2.38 -16.03
CA ASP A 110 -2.30 3.17 -17.12
C ASP A 110 -0.81 2.85 -17.30
N PHE A 111 -0.09 2.68 -16.18
CA PHE A 111 1.31 2.26 -16.18
C PHE A 111 1.48 0.87 -16.79
N PHE A 112 0.65 -0.10 -16.39
CA PHE A 112 0.73 -1.47 -16.91
C PHE A 112 0.47 -1.52 -18.42
N VAL A 113 -0.54 -0.82 -18.90
CA VAL A 113 -0.82 -0.72 -20.33
C VAL A 113 0.34 -0.05 -21.07
N LYS A 114 0.85 1.07 -20.56
CA LYS A 114 1.98 1.79 -21.17
C LYS A 114 3.22 0.94 -21.35
N TYR A 115 3.50 0.04 -20.40
CA TYR A 115 4.70 -0.80 -20.42
C TYR A 115 4.43 -2.25 -20.82
N ASN A 116 3.23 -2.55 -21.36
CA ASN A 116 2.81 -3.90 -21.79
C ASN A 116 2.93 -4.94 -20.68
N ILE A 117 2.63 -4.55 -19.43
CA ILE A 117 2.56 -5.48 -18.29
C ILE A 117 1.15 -6.09 -18.28
N PRO A 118 1.01 -7.42 -18.27
CA PRO A 118 -0.28 -8.09 -18.25
C PRO A 118 -1.15 -7.62 -17.07
N THR A 119 -2.38 -7.24 -17.35
CA THR A 119 -3.37 -6.82 -16.35
C THR A 119 -4.78 -7.05 -16.92
N ALA A 120 -5.79 -7.15 -16.03
CA ALA A 120 -7.19 -7.20 -16.43
C ALA A 120 -7.58 -5.98 -17.27
N GLU A 121 -8.44 -6.15 -18.26
CA GLU A 121 -9.06 -5.04 -18.98
C GLU A 121 -9.77 -4.11 -17.98
N TYR A 122 -9.73 -2.82 -18.21
CA TYR A 122 -10.27 -1.84 -17.28
C TYR A 122 -10.73 -0.56 -17.95
N LYS A 123 -11.60 0.16 -17.25
CA LYS A 123 -11.93 1.55 -17.56
C LYS A 123 -12.10 2.33 -16.27
N SER A 124 -11.61 3.58 -16.22
CA SER A 124 -11.71 4.44 -15.05
C SER A 124 -12.73 5.55 -15.25
N PHE A 125 -13.43 5.92 -14.18
CA PHE A 125 -14.51 6.90 -14.18
C PHE A 125 -14.36 7.83 -12.99
N ASP A 126 -14.68 9.11 -13.21
CA ASP A 126 -14.69 10.17 -12.19
C ASP A 126 -16.12 10.65 -11.85
N ASN A 127 -17.14 10.04 -12.45
CA ASN A 127 -18.54 10.29 -12.16
C ASN A 127 -19.39 9.02 -12.28
N PHE A 128 -20.51 9.05 -11.58
CA PHE A 128 -21.43 7.91 -11.45
C PHE A 128 -22.13 7.59 -12.76
N GLU A 129 -22.61 8.60 -13.48
CA GLU A 129 -23.43 8.47 -14.70
C GLU A 129 -22.67 7.70 -15.79
N SER A 130 -21.45 8.16 -16.11
CA SER A 130 -20.64 7.50 -17.15
C SER A 130 -20.21 6.09 -16.76
N SER A 131 -20.04 5.83 -15.45
CA SER A 131 -19.73 4.47 -14.97
C SER A 131 -20.90 3.50 -15.15
N ILE A 132 -22.13 3.98 -14.95
CA ILE A 132 -23.36 3.18 -15.19
C ILE A 132 -23.55 2.92 -16.69
N GLU A 133 -23.36 3.92 -17.54
CA GLU A 133 -23.49 3.72 -19.00
C GLU A 133 -22.55 2.60 -19.47
N TYR A 134 -21.33 2.56 -18.95
CA TYR A 134 -20.36 1.53 -19.30
C TYR A 134 -20.78 0.11 -18.87
N LEU A 135 -21.58 -0.06 -17.80
CA LEU A 135 -22.06 -1.37 -17.39
C LEU A 135 -22.93 -2.07 -18.46
N ASN A 136 -23.49 -1.32 -19.42
CA ASN A 136 -24.22 -1.88 -20.55
C ASN A 136 -23.33 -2.45 -21.65
N GLU A 137 -22.03 -2.15 -21.62
CA GLU A 137 -21.04 -2.55 -22.63
C GLU A 137 -20.22 -3.77 -22.22
N ILE A 138 -20.29 -4.18 -20.93
CA ILE A 138 -19.41 -5.21 -20.37
C ILE A 138 -20.17 -6.48 -19.97
N SER A 139 -19.40 -7.56 -19.81
CA SER A 139 -19.91 -8.83 -19.29
C SER A 139 -19.72 -8.91 -17.77
N PHE A 140 -20.49 -9.77 -17.13
CA PHE A 140 -20.38 -10.09 -15.70
C PHE A 140 -19.89 -11.53 -15.51
N PRO A 141 -19.18 -11.83 -14.40
CA PRO A 141 -18.87 -10.90 -13.29
C PRO A 141 -17.85 -9.83 -13.67
N THR A 142 -17.90 -8.69 -12.96
CA THR A 142 -16.92 -7.59 -13.08
C THR A 142 -16.43 -7.14 -11.70
N VAL A 143 -15.36 -6.38 -11.65
CA VAL A 143 -14.79 -5.90 -10.38
C VAL A 143 -14.82 -4.37 -10.35
N VAL A 144 -15.52 -3.81 -9.35
CA VAL A 144 -15.58 -2.37 -9.10
C VAL A 144 -14.60 -2.03 -7.98
N LYS A 145 -13.72 -1.06 -8.22
CA LYS A 145 -12.67 -0.66 -7.27
C LYS A 145 -12.67 0.85 -7.05
N ALA A 146 -12.68 1.29 -5.80
CA ALA A 146 -12.31 2.66 -5.47
C ALA A 146 -10.83 2.90 -5.79
N ASP A 147 -10.49 4.03 -6.41
CA ASP A 147 -9.16 4.28 -6.98
C ASP A 147 -8.05 4.38 -5.93
N GLY A 148 -8.29 5.10 -4.83
CA GLY A 148 -7.27 5.35 -3.80
C GLY A 148 -7.07 4.22 -2.80
N LEU A 149 -6.28 4.52 -1.76
CA LEU A 149 -6.07 3.62 -0.63
C LEU A 149 -7.37 3.42 0.16
N ALA A 150 -7.89 2.22 0.19
CA ALA A 150 -9.15 1.85 0.84
C ALA A 150 -9.00 0.68 1.84
N ALA A 151 -7.78 0.45 2.35
CA ALA A 151 -7.46 -0.60 3.32
C ALA A 151 -8.00 -2.00 2.95
N GLY A 152 -7.96 -2.33 1.66
CA GLY A 152 -8.46 -3.61 1.12
C GLY A 152 -9.98 -3.74 1.04
N LYS A 153 -10.75 -2.71 1.41
CA LYS A 153 -12.22 -2.74 1.42
C LYS A 153 -12.86 -2.13 0.17
N GLY A 154 -12.08 -1.44 -0.64
CA GLY A 154 -12.58 -0.74 -1.84
C GLY A 154 -12.63 -1.61 -3.10
N VAL A 155 -12.70 -2.94 -2.99
CA VAL A 155 -12.75 -3.89 -4.11
C VAL A 155 -14.02 -4.74 -3.95
N ILE A 156 -14.92 -4.66 -4.94
CA ILE A 156 -16.23 -5.32 -4.92
C ILE A 156 -16.39 -6.14 -6.21
N ILE A 157 -16.54 -7.45 -6.08
CA ILE A 157 -16.86 -8.34 -7.19
C ILE A 157 -18.37 -8.30 -7.37
N CYS A 158 -18.82 -7.96 -8.58
CA CYS A 158 -20.23 -7.80 -8.93
C CYS A 158 -20.64 -8.89 -9.92
N GLN A 159 -21.63 -9.70 -9.56
CA GLN A 159 -22.11 -10.82 -10.38
C GLN A 159 -23.05 -10.35 -11.50
N ASN A 160 -23.60 -9.16 -11.35
CA ASN A 160 -24.60 -8.60 -12.28
C ASN A 160 -24.61 -7.06 -12.21
N SER A 161 -25.35 -6.43 -13.12
CA SER A 161 -25.44 -4.97 -13.21
C SER A 161 -26.03 -4.33 -11.96
N GLU A 162 -26.99 -4.97 -11.28
CA GLU A 162 -27.61 -4.43 -10.08
C GLU A 162 -26.60 -4.31 -8.91
N GLU A 163 -25.77 -5.33 -8.74
CA GLU A 163 -24.68 -5.29 -7.73
C GLU A 163 -23.64 -4.23 -8.07
N ALA A 164 -23.28 -4.09 -9.36
CA ALA A 164 -22.33 -3.08 -9.80
C ALA A 164 -22.85 -1.65 -9.57
N ILE A 165 -24.14 -1.39 -9.86
CA ILE A 165 -24.77 -0.10 -9.59
C ILE A 165 -24.74 0.22 -8.09
N LYS A 166 -25.07 -0.75 -7.22
CA LYS A 166 -25.01 -0.56 -5.75
C LYS A 166 -23.58 -0.27 -5.28
N ALA A 167 -22.58 -0.96 -5.86
CA ALA A 167 -21.18 -0.72 -5.53
C ALA A 167 -20.73 0.69 -5.94
N LEU A 168 -21.09 1.14 -7.15
CA LEU A 168 -20.81 2.48 -7.64
C LEU A 168 -21.50 3.57 -6.81
N ASP A 169 -22.76 3.35 -6.43
CA ASP A 169 -23.53 4.28 -5.59
C ASP A 169 -22.85 4.44 -4.21
N SER A 170 -22.49 3.34 -3.58
CA SER A 170 -21.77 3.36 -2.31
C SER A 170 -20.44 4.10 -2.38
N ILE A 171 -19.72 3.99 -3.50
CA ILE A 171 -18.43 4.66 -3.66
C ILE A 171 -18.59 6.15 -3.93
N PHE A 172 -19.41 6.53 -4.92
CA PHE A 172 -19.54 7.91 -5.38
C PHE A 172 -20.45 8.76 -4.49
N ASN A 173 -21.62 8.24 -4.12
CA ASN A 173 -22.67 9.00 -3.46
C ASN A 173 -22.58 8.88 -1.93
N ASP A 174 -22.45 7.68 -1.40
CA ASP A 174 -22.31 7.48 0.06
C ASP A 174 -20.91 7.83 0.57
N LYS A 175 -19.94 8.03 -0.33
CA LYS A 175 -18.54 8.35 -0.01
C LYS A 175 -17.92 7.39 1.01
N ALA A 176 -18.28 6.10 0.91
CA ALA A 176 -17.84 5.06 1.84
C ALA A 176 -16.30 4.96 1.99
N PHE A 177 -15.57 5.45 1.00
CA PHE A 177 -14.09 5.44 0.98
C PHE A 177 -13.46 6.83 0.97
N GLY A 178 -14.22 7.88 1.35
CA GLY A 178 -13.72 9.25 1.39
C GLY A 178 -13.15 9.69 0.04
N THR A 179 -11.97 10.32 0.05
CA THR A 179 -11.30 10.79 -1.18
C THR A 179 -10.86 9.68 -2.12
N ALA A 180 -10.66 8.44 -1.61
CA ALA A 180 -10.35 7.28 -2.45
C ALA A 180 -11.49 6.92 -3.40
N GLY A 181 -12.72 7.29 -3.08
CA GLY A 181 -13.92 7.10 -3.90
C GLY A 181 -14.19 8.21 -4.94
N ASN A 182 -13.32 9.20 -5.09
CA ASN A 182 -13.49 10.26 -6.08
C ASN A 182 -13.34 9.73 -7.53
N ARG A 183 -12.78 8.56 -7.69
CA ARG A 183 -12.63 7.85 -8.96
C ARG A 183 -12.83 6.36 -8.72
N VAL A 184 -13.33 5.68 -9.75
CA VAL A 184 -13.57 4.24 -9.75
C VAL A 184 -12.86 3.61 -10.93
N VAL A 185 -12.36 2.40 -10.75
CA VAL A 185 -11.88 1.53 -11.81
C VAL A 185 -12.83 0.33 -11.90
N ILE A 186 -13.38 0.07 -13.08
CA ILE A 186 -14.16 -1.13 -13.38
C ILE A 186 -13.25 -2.04 -14.20
N GLU A 187 -13.09 -3.28 -13.73
CA GLU A 187 -12.17 -4.24 -14.31
C GLU A 187 -12.86 -5.55 -14.68
N GLU A 188 -12.31 -6.20 -15.68
CA GLU A 188 -12.58 -7.60 -15.97
C GLU A 188 -12.34 -8.46 -14.72
N PHE A 189 -13.23 -9.44 -14.49
CA PHE A 189 -13.00 -10.45 -13.47
C PHE A 189 -12.10 -11.56 -14.04
N LEU A 190 -10.91 -11.69 -13.47
CA LEU A 190 -9.98 -12.75 -13.85
C LEU A 190 -10.24 -14.02 -13.05
N GLU A 191 -10.42 -15.13 -13.74
CA GLU A 191 -10.46 -16.45 -13.12
C GLU A 191 -9.04 -16.99 -12.94
N GLY A 192 -8.75 -17.58 -11.78
CA GLY A 192 -7.45 -18.16 -11.49
C GLY A 192 -7.16 -18.30 -10.00
N GLU A 193 -5.97 -18.78 -9.71
CA GLU A 193 -5.44 -18.86 -8.35
C GLU A 193 -4.61 -17.63 -8.03
N GLU A 194 -4.84 -17.03 -6.85
CA GLU A 194 -4.00 -15.94 -6.36
C GLU A 194 -2.69 -16.49 -5.78
N ALA A 195 -1.57 -15.84 -6.12
CA ALA A 195 -0.29 -16.11 -5.51
C ALA A 195 0.38 -14.81 -5.09
N SER A 196 1.02 -14.82 -3.92
CA SER A 196 1.88 -13.71 -3.47
C SER A 196 3.29 -13.90 -4.01
N PHE A 197 3.80 -12.89 -4.69
CA PHE A 197 5.17 -12.84 -5.18
C PHE A 197 5.89 -11.65 -4.53
N ILE A 198 6.69 -11.94 -3.48
CA ILE A 198 7.29 -10.90 -2.64
C ILE A 198 8.77 -10.74 -2.99
N ALA A 199 9.16 -9.54 -3.39
CA ALA A 199 10.53 -9.23 -3.76
C ALA A 199 10.98 -7.88 -3.18
N VAL A 200 12.28 -7.77 -2.86
CA VAL A 200 12.95 -6.50 -2.64
C VAL A 200 13.60 -6.05 -3.95
N VAL A 201 13.29 -4.85 -4.37
CA VAL A 201 13.78 -4.28 -5.63
C VAL A 201 14.61 -3.04 -5.35
N SER A 202 15.78 -2.95 -5.96
CA SER A 202 16.65 -1.78 -5.92
C SER A 202 17.33 -1.59 -7.28
N LYS A 203 16.93 -0.54 -8.00
CA LYS A 203 17.40 -0.28 -9.38
C LYS A 203 17.16 -1.50 -10.29
N ASP A 204 18.22 -2.12 -10.76
CA ASP A 204 18.24 -3.28 -11.64
C ASP A 204 18.34 -4.63 -10.92
N LYS A 205 18.36 -4.61 -9.58
CA LYS A 205 18.48 -5.81 -8.75
C LYS A 205 17.14 -6.19 -8.15
N ILE A 206 16.80 -7.46 -8.29
CA ILE A 206 15.59 -8.05 -7.71
C ILE A 206 16.03 -9.21 -6.83
N CYS A 207 15.63 -9.19 -5.56
CA CYS A 207 15.80 -10.30 -4.63
C CYS A 207 14.43 -10.86 -4.28
N LEU A 208 14.13 -12.07 -4.77
CA LEU A 208 12.92 -12.77 -4.39
C LEU A 208 13.03 -13.22 -2.93
N LEU A 209 12.09 -12.81 -2.11
CA LEU A 209 12.01 -13.21 -0.71
C LEU A 209 11.15 -14.45 -0.54
N TYR A 210 9.98 -14.48 -1.17
CA TYR A 210 9.00 -15.53 -0.95
C TYR A 210 7.93 -15.57 -2.05
N THR A 211 7.44 -16.78 -2.34
CA THR A 211 6.24 -17.03 -3.13
C THR A 211 5.32 -17.94 -2.34
N SER A 212 4.05 -17.62 -2.26
CA SER A 212 3.07 -18.38 -1.47
C SER A 212 1.68 -18.18 -2.05
N PRO A 213 0.79 -19.18 -1.92
CA PRO A 213 -0.64 -18.94 -2.06
C PRO A 213 -1.05 -17.79 -1.13
N SER A 214 -1.94 -16.92 -1.60
CA SER A 214 -2.44 -15.83 -0.76
C SER A 214 -3.16 -16.41 0.46
N PRO A 215 -3.01 -15.84 1.68
CA PRO A 215 -3.82 -16.23 2.82
C PRO A 215 -5.32 -16.13 2.59
N ARG A 216 -5.76 -15.32 1.62
CA ARG A 216 -7.17 -15.18 1.20
C ARG A 216 -7.71 -16.44 0.51
N ASP A 217 -6.84 -17.26 -0.08
CA ASP A 217 -7.25 -18.49 -0.78
C ASP A 217 -7.65 -19.62 0.16
N LYS A 218 -7.32 -19.51 1.45
CA LYS A 218 -7.66 -20.52 2.46
C LYS A 218 -9.10 -20.44 2.96
N HIS A 219 -9.88 -19.48 2.50
CA HIS A 219 -11.25 -19.22 2.94
C HIS A 219 -12.31 -19.30 1.82
N ARG A 220 -11.94 -19.95 0.71
CA ARG A 220 -12.90 -20.29 -0.37
C ARG A 220 -13.21 -21.78 -0.41
#